data_b8af4a6ddc1056e8394cf556f9460b53
#
_entry.id   b8af4a6ddc1056e8394cf556f9460b53
#
_cell.length_a   1.000
_cell.length_b   1.000
_cell.length_c   1.000
_cell.angle_alpha   90.00
_cell.angle_beta   90.00
_cell.angle_gamma   90.00
#
_symmetry.space_group_name_H-M   'P 1'
#
loop_
_entity.id
_entity.type
_entity.pdbx_description
1 polymer ?
#
loop_
_entity_poly.entity_id
_entity_poly.type
_entity_poly.pdbx_seq_one_letter_code
_entity_poly.pdbx_strand_id
1 'polypeptide(L)'
;YNNIINEITKLYNADSAGSYEPLTDDEKDKMSDTEIEKWETKIKDSLLRRDTSLGTIMNSMMTAMSSPITIDGKDYSLSSFGIQTLGYLNAAKNEQNAYHIDGDEDDENTSGNKDKLMDAITKNPDTVIDFMKQLSTNLYKAMDQQMQSSSLRSRYKIYNDKELDKEYSNLTKTIKQWESKVSDKEDYY
;
A
#
# COMPACT_ATOMS: atom_id res chain seq x y z
N TYR A 1 -5.72 -2.52 -10.55
CA TYR A 1 -5.18 -3.33 -9.47
C TYR A 1 -3.64 -3.30 -9.48
N ASN A 2 -2.99 -3.71 -10.59
CA ASN A 2 -1.53 -3.88 -10.67
C ASN A 2 -0.74 -2.63 -10.23
N ASN A 3 -1.08 -1.45 -10.74
CA ASN A 3 -0.38 -0.22 -10.39
C ASN A 3 -0.39 0.06 -8.88
N ILE A 4 -1.53 -0.17 -8.24
CA ILE A 4 -1.70 0.08 -6.79
C ILE A 4 -0.94 -0.98 -5.98
N ILE A 5 -1.11 -2.27 -6.30
CA ILE A 5 -0.46 -3.33 -5.53
C ILE A 5 1.05 -3.30 -5.66
N ASN A 6 1.58 -2.96 -6.85
CA ASN A 6 3.01 -2.82 -7.09
C ASN A 6 3.59 -1.64 -6.29
N GLU A 7 2.91 -0.50 -6.27
CA GLU A 7 3.36 0.67 -5.50
C GLU A 7 3.31 0.39 -3.98
N ILE A 8 2.23 -0.23 -3.47
CA ILE A 8 2.16 -0.65 -2.06
C ILE A 8 3.29 -1.64 -1.74
N THR A 9 3.52 -2.62 -2.60
CA THR A 9 4.59 -3.61 -2.42
C THR A 9 5.97 -2.96 -2.40
N LYS A 10 6.22 -2.01 -3.29
CA LYS A 10 7.46 -1.24 -3.36
C LYS A 10 7.70 -0.44 -2.08
N LEU A 11 6.70 0.30 -1.60
CA LEU A 11 6.79 1.07 -0.36
C LEU A 11 6.99 0.16 0.85
N TYR A 12 6.24 -0.94 0.94
CA TYR A 12 6.34 -1.91 2.02
C TYR A 12 7.70 -2.62 2.07
N ASN A 13 8.27 -2.93 0.90
CA ASN A 13 9.58 -3.59 0.75
C ASN A 13 10.74 -2.62 0.55
N ALA A 14 10.55 -1.32 0.80
CA ALA A 14 11.59 -0.33 0.67
C ALA A 14 12.83 -0.70 1.48
N ASP A 15 13.99 -0.27 1.02
CA ASP A 15 15.25 -0.47 1.73
C ASP A 15 15.23 0.30 3.06
N SER A 16 15.95 -0.19 4.05
CA SER A 16 16.13 0.53 5.31
C SER A 16 16.92 1.82 5.07
N ALA A 17 16.56 2.90 5.79
CA ALA A 17 17.40 4.08 5.85
C ALA A 17 18.79 3.80 6.47
N GLY A 18 18.94 2.70 7.21
CA GLY A 18 20.17 2.34 7.87
C GLY A 18 20.54 3.37 8.96
N SER A 19 21.68 4.01 8.81
CA SER A 19 22.19 5.06 9.72
C SER A 19 21.79 6.48 9.30
N TYR A 20 20.90 6.63 8.30
CA TYR A 20 20.43 7.94 7.88
C TYR A 20 19.41 8.46 8.89
N GLU A 21 19.80 9.47 9.66
CA GLU A 21 18.94 10.17 10.62
C GLU A 21 18.61 11.58 10.09
N PRO A 22 17.53 12.23 10.58
CA PRO A 22 17.25 13.62 10.22
C PRO A 22 18.44 14.54 10.50
N LEU A 23 18.86 15.30 9.49
CA LEU A 23 19.99 16.21 9.58
C LEU A 23 19.65 17.42 10.47
N THR A 24 20.57 17.79 11.35
CA THR A 24 20.57 19.06 12.06
C THR A 24 20.97 20.21 11.11
N ASP A 25 20.67 21.46 11.50
CA ASP A 25 21.05 22.63 10.69
C ASP A 25 22.57 22.71 10.50
N ASP A 26 23.36 22.42 11.54
CA ASP A 26 24.83 22.40 11.49
C ASP A 26 25.40 21.33 10.54
N GLU A 27 24.69 20.23 10.35
CA GLU A 27 25.06 19.18 9.39
C GLU A 27 24.68 19.59 7.97
N LYS A 28 23.50 20.20 7.79
CA LYS A 28 23.07 20.72 6.49
C LYS A 28 24.00 21.80 5.97
N ASP A 29 24.47 22.71 6.83
CA ASP A 29 25.40 23.77 6.47
C ASP A 29 26.75 23.25 5.92
N LYS A 30 27.09 21.99 6.20
CA LYS A 30 28.33 21.33 5.74
C LYS A 30 28.15 20.48 4.49
N MET A 31 26.94 20.40 3.97
CA MET A 31 26.58 19.56 2.83
C MET A 31 26.08 20.43 1.68
N SER A 32 26.21 19.94 0.46
CA SER A 32 25.54 20.53 -0.69
C SER A 32 24.05 20.21 -0.73
N ASP A 33 23.23 21.04 -1.36
CA ASP A 33 21.80 20.82 -1.53
C ASP A 33 21.49 19.43 -2.13
N THR A 34 22.32 18.98 -3.07
CA THR A 34 22.16 17.64 -3.70
C THR A 34 22.43 16.51 -2.71
N GLU A 35 23.37 16.66 -1.79
CA GLU A 35 23.66 15.66 -0.75
C GLU A 35 22.54 15.64 0.27
N ILE A 36 22.05 16.80 0.70
CA ILE A 36 20.90 16.93 1.60
C ILE A 36 19.67 16.24 0.99
N GLU A 37 19.34 16.54 -0.27
CA GLU A 37 18.19 15.93 -0.98
C GLU A 37 18.30 14.41 -1.04
N LYS A 38 19.47 13.88 -1.38
CA LYS A 38 19.72 12.42 -1.39
C LYS A 38 19.58 11.80 -0.02
N TRP A 39 20.06 12.47 1.01
CA TRP A 39 19.98 12.02 2.40
C TRP A 39 18.52 11.98 2.87
N GLU A 40 17.79 13.08 2.69
CA GLU A 40 16.37 13.18 3.08
C GLU A 40 15.50 12.22 2.28
N THR A 41 15.78 12.02 0.98
CA THR A 41 15.10 11.04 0.14
C THR A 41 15.28 9.62 0.69
N LYS A 42 16.48 9.26 1.11
CA LYS A 42 16.76 7.94 1.70
C LYS A 42 15.92 7.67 2.95
N ILE A 43 15.78 8.67 3.82
CA ILE A 43 14.93 8.59 5.01
C ILE A 43 13.46 8.47 4.59
N LYS A 44 13.00 9.36 3.71
CA LYS A 44 11.61 9.44 3.24
C LYS A 44 11.15 8.14 2.59
N ASP A 45 11.98 7.57 1.71
CA ASP A 45 11.66 6.32 1.01
C ASP A 45 11.51 5.14 1.96
N SER A 46 12.19 5.17 3.11
CA SER A 46 12.13 4.11 4.12
C SER A 46 10.96 4.23 5.11
N LEU A 47 10.25 5.37 5.15
CA LEU A 47 9.23 5.65 6.17
C LEU A 47 8.10 4.61 6.23
N LEU A 48 7.72 4.06 5.08
CA LEU A 48 6.64 3.08 4.97
C LEU A 48 7.15 1.63 4.91
N ARG A 49 8.46 1.44 5.13
CA ARG A 49 9.06 0.11 5.16
C ARG A 49 8.44 -0.72 6.28
N ARG A 50 7.85 -1.88 5.90
CA ARG A 50 7.17 -2.80 6.83
C ARG A 50 6.03 -2.14 7.63
N ASP A 51 5.43 -1.07 7.09
CA ASP A 51 4.27 -0.46 7.70
C ASP A 51 3.10 -1.45 7.82
N THR A 52 2.55 -1.56 9.02
CA THR A 52 1.50 -2.54 9.34
C THR A 52 0.21 -2.26 8.57
N SER A 53 -0.14 -0.98 8.37
CA SER A 53 -1.36 -0.60 7.66
C SER A 53 -1.25 -0.92 6.18
N LEU A 54 -0.10 -0.64 5.55
CA LEU A 54 0.17 -1.04 4.17
C LEU A 54 0.15 -2.56 4.01
N GLY A 55 0.78 -3.30 4.92
CA GLY A 55 0.76 -4.76 4.92
C GLY A 55 -0.66 -5.32 5.03
N THR A 56 -1.50 -4.73 5.88
CA THR A 56 -2.89 -5.14 6.05
C THR A 56 -3.72 -4.89 4.79
N ILE A 57 -3.58 -3.70 4.17
CA ILE A 57 -4.28 -3.37 2.93
C ILE A 57 -3.82 -4.30 1.80
N MET A 58 -2.52 -4.50 1.63
CA MET A 58 -1.95 -5.40 0.63
C MET A 58 -2.53 -6.81 0.77
N ASN A 59 -2.52 -7.37 1.97
CA ASN A 59 -3.07 -8.70 2.24
C ASN A 59 -4.58 -8.78 1.96
N SER A 60 -5.34 -7.74 2.33
CA SER A 60 -6.79 -7.68 2.06
C SER A 60 -7.09 -7.64 0.56
N MET A 61 -6.31 -6.88 -0.21
CA MET A 61 -6.42 -6.82 -1.67
C MET A 61 -6.08 -8.18 -2.31
N MET A 62 -4.97 -8.79 -1.90
CA MET A 62 -4.55 -10.11 -2.41
C MET A 62 -5.60 -11.19 -2.10
N THR A 63 -6.12 -11.19 -0.87
CA THR A 63 -7.17 -12.15 -0.47
C THR A 63 -8.44 -11.96 -1.30
N ALA A 64 -8.89 -10.71 -1.48
CA ALA A 64 -10.09 -10.43 -2.29
C ALA A 64 -9.92 -10.90 -3.74
N MET A 65 -8.75 -10.70 -4.33
CA MET A 65 -8.46 -11.08 -5.72
C MET A 65 -8.26 -12.60 -5.90
N SER A 66 -7.78 -13.30 -4.88
CA SER A 66 -7.54 -14.76 -4.96
C SER A 66 -8.73 -15.61 -4.52
N SER A 67 -9.74 -14.99 -3.89
CA SER A 67 -10.92 -15.72 -3.41
C SER A 67 -11.79 -16.26 -4.56
N PRO A 68 -12.24 -17.52 -4.49
CA PRO A 68 -13.16 -18.05 -5.49
C PRO A 68 -14.54 -17.36 -5.38
N ILE A 69 -15.23 -17.28 -6.52
CA ILE A 69 -16.56 -16.73 -6.64
C ILE A 69 -17.49 -17.80 -7.22
N THR A 70 -18.57 -18.10 -6.51
CA THR A 70 -19.55 -19.09 -6.95
C THR A 70 -20.59 -18.45 -7.85
N ILE A 71 -20.73 -18.93 -9.08
CA ILE A 71 -21.75 -18.53 -10.07
C ILE A 71 -22.48 -19.78 -10.52
N ASP A 72 -23.78 -19.80 -10.39
CA ASP A 72 -24.64 -20.96 -10.76
C ASP A 72 -24.16 -22.29 -10.15
N GLY A 73 -23.68 -22.23 -8.90
CA GLY A 73 -23.22 -23.42 -8.15
C GLY A 73 -21.83 -23.94 -8.57
N LYS A 74 -21.10 -23.20 -9.39
CA LYS A 74 -19.73 -23.51 -9.81
C LYS A 74 -18.77 -22.42 -9.36
N ASP A 75 -17.62 -22.82 -8.81
CA ASP A 75 -16.58 -21.89 -8.36
C ASP A 75 -15.66 -21.49 -9.51
N TYR A 76 -15.42 -20.19 -9.60
CA TYR A 76 -14.49 -19.56 -10.53
C TYR A 76 -13.46 -18.73 -9.77
N SER A 77 -12.29 -18.64 -10.33
CA SER A 77 -11.21 -17.73 -9.89
C SER A 77 -10.63 -17.00 -11.11
N LEU A 78 -9.81 -16.01 -10.91
CA LEU A 78 -9.12 -15.31 -12.01
C LEU A 78 -8.38 -16.28 -12.92
N SER A 79 -7.74 -17.31 -12.36
CA SER A 79 -7.03 -18.35 -13.16
C SER A 79 -7.96 -19.18 -14.04
N SER A 80 -9.27 -19.26 -13.73
CA SER A 80 -10.25 -19.89 -14.60
C SER A 80 -10.38 -19.17 -15.95
N PHE A 81 -10.06 -17.89 -15.96
CA PHE A 81 -10.06 -17.02 -17.13
C PHE A 81 -8.67 -16.69 -17.66
N GLY A 82 -7.64 -17.43 -17.22
CA GLY A 82 -6.26 -17.19 -17.66
C GLY A 82 -5.66 -15.88 -17.11
N ILE A 83 -6.17 -15.39 -15.99
CA ILE A 83 -5.63 -14.22 -15.30
C ILE A 83 -4.91 -14.72 -14.05
N GLN A 84 -3.59 -14.58 -13.98
CA GLN A 84 -2.78 -15.18 -12.93
C GLN A 84 -1.52 -14.36 -12.62
N THR A 85 -0.92 -14.59 -11.46
CA THR A 85 0.39 -14.02 -11.14
C THR A 85 1.48 -14.89 -11.74
N LEU A 86 2.65 -14.31 -12.05
CA LEU A 86 3.80 -15.06 -12.58
C LEU A 86 4.47 -15.96 -11.53
N GLY A 87 4.07 -15.83 -10.27
CA GLY A 87 4.71 -16.50 -9.15
C GLY A 87 6.04 -15.84 -8.75
N TYR A 88 6.49 -16.19 -7.55
CA TYR A 88 7.63 -15.51 -6.91
C TYR A 88 8.94 -15.57 -7.68
N LEU A 89 9.18 -16.66 -8.41
CA LEU A 89 10.45 -16.88 -9.10
C LEU A 89 10.54 -16.18 -10.46
N ASN A 90 9.39 -15.91 -11.09
CA ASN A 90 9.33 -15.36 -12.46
C ASN A 90 8.94 -13.90 -12.50
N ALA A 91 8.32 -13.40 -11.42
CA ALA A 91 7.91 -12.01 -11.34
C ALA A 91 9.11 -11.08 -11.08
N ALA A 92 9.07 -9.89 -11.66
CA ALA A 92 10.01 -8.83 -11.35
C ALA A 92 9.90 -8.39 -9.86
N LYS A 93 10.93 -7.70 -9.36
CA LYS A 93 10.93 -7.18 -8.00
C LYS A 93 9.71 -6.27 -7.78
N ASN A 94 8.96 -6.53 -6.72
CA ASN A 94 7.73 -5.84 -6.33
C ASN A 94 6.51 -6.08 -7.25
N GLU A 95 6.57 -7.03 -8.18
CA GLU A 95 5.48 -7.40 -9.09
C GLU A 95 4.91 -8.80 -8.82
N GLN A 96 5.34 -9.45 -7.74
CA GLN A 96 4.92 -10.81 -7.39
C GLN A 96 3.40 -10.95 -7.23
N ASN A 97 2.71 -9.85 -6.93
CA ASN A 97 1.27 -9.79 -6.72
C ASN A 97 0.51 -9.20 -7.91
N ALA A 98 1.19 -8.84 -8.98
CA ALA A 98 0.58 -8.37 -10.21
C ALA A 98 -0.06 -9.52 -10.97
N TYR A 99 -1.21 -9.27 -11.59
CA TYR A 99 -1.89 -10.22 -12.46
C TYR A 99 -1.55 -9.96 -13.91
N HIS A 100 -1.34 -11.04 -14.64
CA HIS A 100 -1.04 -11.10 -16.06
C HIS A 100 -2.15 -11.87 -16.77
N ILE A 101 -2.44 -11.54 -18.02
CA ILE A 101 -3.48 -12.18 -18.81
C ILE A 101 -2.83 -13.12 -19.81
N ASP A 102 -3.21 -14.40 -19.80
CA ASP A 102 -2.72 -15.39 -20.76
C ASP A 102 -3.11 -14.97 -22.20
N GLY A 103 -2.14 -14.91 -23.09
CA GLY A 103 -2.35 -14.54 -24.50
C GLY A 103 -2.34 -13.03 -24.78
N ASP A 104 -2.00 -12.20 -23.79
CA ASP A 104 -1.76 -10.77 -23.99
C ASP A 104 -0.49 -10.54 -24.80
N GLU A 105 -0.63 -10.01 -26.03
CA GLU A 105 0.48 -9.79 -26.95
C GLU A 105 1.51 -8.78 -26.45
N ASP A 106 1.06 -7.86 -25.57
CA ASP A 106 1.91 -6.81 -24.98
C ASP A 106 2.68 -7.31 -23.72
N ASP A 107 2.39 -8.53 -23.24
CA ASP A 107 3.06 -9.13 -22.07
C ASP A 107 3.99 -10.27 -22.50
N GLU A 108 5.30 -10.00 -22.51
CA GLU A 108 6.33 -10.98 -22.87
C GLU A 108 6.27 -12.30 -22.07
N ASN A 109 5.72 -12.26 -20.85
CA ASN A 109 5.64 -13.45 -19.99
C ASN A 109 4.46 -14.36 -20.33
N THR A 110 3.41 -13.83 -20.94
CA THR A 110 2.13 -14.54 -21.14
C THR A 110 1.64 -14.55 -22.58
N SER A 111 2.26 -13.80 -23.49
CA SER A 111 1.87 -13.69 -24.90
C SER A 111 1.84 -15.04 -25.64
N GLY A 112 2.69 -16.00 -25.25
CA GLY A 112 2.69 -17.35 -25.83
C GLY A 112 1.63 -18.29 -25.26
N ASN A 113 0.88 -17.88 -24.25
CA ASN A 113 -0.15 -18.70 -23.61
C ASN A 113 -1.46 -18.65 -24.38
N LYS A 114 -2.31 -19.66 -24.14
CA LYS A 114 -3.66 -19.67 -24.72
C LYS A 114 -4.53 -18.60 -24.08
N ASP A 115 -5.12 -17.71 -24.86
CA ASP A 115 -6.08 -16.71 -24.42
C ASP A 115 -7.39 -17.36 -23.93
N LYS A 116 -7.44 -17.66 -22.63
CA LYS A 116 -8.61 -18.24 -21.97
C LYS A 116 -9.70 -17.20 -21.70
N LEU A 117 -9.30 -15.93 -21.55
CA LEU A 117 -10.25 -14.85 -21.29
C LEU A 117 -11.14 -14.61 -22.51
N MET A 118 -10.56 -14.51 -23.70
CA MET A 118 -11.30 -14.38 -24.94
C MET A 118 -12.19 -15.60 -25.23
N ASP A 119 -11.64 -16.81 -24.98
CA ASP A 119 -12.44 -18.05 -25.07
C ASP A 119 -13.68 -18.02 -24.16
N ALA A 120 -13.52 -17.53 -22.91
CA ALA A 120 -14.60 -17.45 -21.94
C ALA A 120 -15.64 -16.37 -22.32
N ILE A 121 -15.18 -15.20 -22.72
CA ILE A 121 -16.04 -14.10 -23.20
C ILE A 121 -16.88 -14.56 -24.40
N THR A 122 -16.27 -15.29 -25.32
CA THR A 122 -16.98 -15.78 -26.53
C THR A 122 -18.04 -16.84 -26.21
N LYS A 123 -17.74 -17.73 -25.24
CA LYS A 123 -18.63 -18.87 -24.93
C LYS A 123 -19.70 -18.53 -23.90
N ASN A 124 -19.35 -17.79 -22.87
CA ASN A 124 -20.22 -17.50 -21.72
C ASN A 124 -19.95 -16.07 -21.18
N PRO A 125 -20.30 -15.03 -21.93
CA PRO A 125 -20.02 -13.64 -21.55
C PRO A 125 -20.67 -13.25 -20.23
N ASP A 126 -21.89 -13.74 -19.95
CA ASP A 126 -22.63 -13.41 -18.72
C ASP A 126 -21.87 -13.91 -17.47
N THR A 127 -21.31 -15.12 -17.53
CA THR A 127 -20.49 -15.67 -16.43
C THR A 127 -19.25 -14.80 -16.19
N VAL A 128 -18.57 -14.33 -17.24
CA VAL A 128 -17.41 -13.45 -17.11
C VAL A 128 -17.80 -12.10 -16.49
N ILE A 129 -18.92 -11.52 -16.96
CA ILE A 129 -19.44 -10.26 -16.45
C ILE A 129 -19.81 -10.37 -14.97
N ASP A 130 -20.53 -11.41 -14.59
CA ASP A 130 -20.94 -11.62 -13.20
C ASP A 130 -19.75 -11.90 -12.28
N PHE A 131 -18.77 -12.65 -12.75
CA PHE A 131 -17.51 -12.85 -12.03
C PHE A 131 -16.80 -11.52 -11.79
N MET A 132 -16.56 -10.72 -12.83
CA MET A 132 -15.85 -9.44 -12.71
C MET A 132 -16.59 -8.43 -11.84
N LYS A 133 -17.92 -8.38 -11.89
CA LYS A 133 -18.74 -7.55 -10.99
C LYS A 133 -18.57 -7.95 -9.53
N GLN A 134 -18.66 -9.25 -9.24
CA GLN A 134 -18.52 -9.76 -7.87
C GLN A 134 -17.09 -9.57 -7.37
N LEU A 135 -16.08 -9.84 -8.18
CA LEU A 135 -14.67 -9.62 -7.86
C LEU A 135 -14.42 -8.15 -7.51
N SER A 136 -14.87 -7.23 -8.37
CA SER A 136 -14.72 -5.79 -8.14
C SER A 136 -15.44 -5.34 -6.87
N THR A 137 -16.62 -5.88 -6.59
CA THR A 137 -17.38 -5.60 -5.38
C THR A 137 -16.63 -6.11 -4.13
N ASN A 138 -16.07 -7.31 -4.19
CA ASN A 138 -15.32 -7.91 -3.08
C ASN A 138 -14.05 -7.12 -2.80
N LEU A 139 -13.31 -6.74 -3.84
CA LEU A 139 -12.12 -5.89 -3.72
C LEU A 139 -12.46 -4.54 -3.10
N TYR A 140 -13.52 -3.87 -3.61
CA TYR A 140 -13.98 -2.60 -3.04
C TYR A 140 -14.32 -2.72 -1.56
N LYS A 141 -15.12 -3.74 -1.18
CA LYS A 141 -15.50 -3.97 0.23
C LYS A 141 -14.28 -4.23 1.12
N ALA A 142 -13.32 -5.03 0.64
CA ALA A 142 -12.10 -5.33 1.37
C ALA A 142 -11.27 -4.07 1.63
N MET A 143 -11.15 -3.20 0.64
CA MET A 143 -10.45 -1.91 0.79
C MET A 143 -11.23 -0.93 1.67
N ASP A 144 -12.54 -0.76 1.44
CA ASP A 144 -13.38 0.15 2.24
C ASP A 144 -13.34 -0.24 3.73
N GLN A 145 -13.39 -1.52 4.04
CA GLN A 145 -13.29 -2.01 5.42
C GLN A 145 -11.97 -1.61 6.10
N GLN A 146 -10.85 -1.65 5.38
CA GLN A 146 -9.56 -1.23 5.91
C GLN A 146 -9.45 0.29 6.07
N MET A 147 -10.24 1.05 5.31
CA MET A 147 -10.23 2.50 5.30
C MET A 147 -11.34 3.14 6.15
N GLN A 148 -12.11 2.36 6.89
CA GLN A 148 -13.17 2.87 7.77
C GLN A 148 -12.61 3.53 9.03
N SER A 149 -13.43 4.36 9.65
CA SER A 149 -13.10 5.02 10.92
C SER A 149 -12.90 4.02 12.04
N SER A 150 -11.93 4.29 12.89
CA SER A 150 -11.71 3.61 14.16
C SER A 150 -11.55 4.63 15.31
N SER A 151 -11.28 4.15 16.52
CA SER A 151 -10.93 5.01 17.65
C SER A 151 -9.62 5.78 17.45
N LEU A 152 -8.75 5.30 16.56
CA LEU A 152 -7.41 5.84 16.33
C LEU A 152 -7.32 6.63 15.02
N ARG A 153 -8.18 6.35 14.03
CA ARG A 153 -8.12 6.95 12.69
C ARG A 153 -9.48 7.42 12.18
N SER A 154 -9.46 8.43 11.32
CA SER A 154 -10.61 8.92 10.58
C SER A 154 -10.90 8.05 9.35
N ARG A 155 -12.13 8.15 8.81
CA ARG A 155 -12.51 7.44 7.58
C ARG A 155 -11.58 7.77 6.41
N TYR A 156 -11.25 6.78 5.62
CA TYR A 156 -10.33 6.86 4.47
C TYR A 156 -8.90 7.32 4.82
N LYS A 157 -8.52 7.21 6.09
CA LYS A 157 -7.14 7.39 6.54
C LYS A 157 -6.52 6.04 6.92
N ILE A 158 -5.32 5.75 6.46
CA ILE A 158 -4.59 4.51 6.80
C ILE A 158 -3.62 4.70 7.96
N TYR A 159 -3.35 5.94 8.37
CA TYR A 159 -2.53 6.28 9.52
C TYR A 159 -3.41 6.67 10.73
N ASN A 160 -2.83 6.62 11.91
CA ASN A 160 -3.53 6.90 13.18
C ASN A 160 -3.67 8.41 13.43
N ASP A 161 -4.35 9.13 12.53
CA ASP A 161 -4.48 10.59 12.56
C ASP A 161 -5.10 11.13 13.85
N LYS A 162 -6.11 10.47 14.41
CA LYS A 162 -6.74 10.88 15.68
C LYS A 162 -5.81 10.69 16.87
N GLU A 163 -5.00 9.63 16.85
CA GLU A 163 -4.00 9.38 17.89
C GLU A 163 -2.87 10.40 17.82
N LEU A 164 -2.37 10.68 16.61
CA LEU A 164 -1.36 11.71 16.36
C LEU A 164 -1.84 13.09 16.79
N ASP A 165 -3.07 13.47 16.49
CA ASP A 165 -3.68 14.74 16.93
C ASP A 165 -3.75 14.83 18.45
N LYS A 166 -4.10 13.73 19.13
CA LYS A 166 -4.13 13.64 20.58
C LYS A 166 -2.73 13.79 21.18
N GLU A 167 -1.75 13.10 20.64
CA GLU A 167 -0.35 13.20 21.07
C GLU A 167 0.18 14.62 20.86
N TYR A 168 -0.04 15.21 19.68
CA TYR A 168 0.32 16.59 19.40
C TYR A 168 -0.29 17.57 20.40
N SER A 169 -1.58 17.41 20.71
CA SER A 169 -2.25 18.25 21.71
C SER A 169 -1.65 18.09 23.10
N ASN A 170 -1.28 16.86 23.49
CA ASN A 170 -0.66 16.60 24.79
C ASN A 170 0.76 17.20 24.87
N LEU A 171 1.55 17.04 23.83
CA LEU A 171 2.89 17.65 23.75
C LEU A 171 2.82 19.16 23.79
N THR A 172 1.89 19.78 23.06
CA THR A 172 1.69 21.22 23.08
C THR A 172 1.32 21.74 24.49
N LYS A 173 0.46 21.02 25.23
CA LYS A 173 0.15 21.34 26.62
C LYS A 173 1.39 21.25 27.52
N THR A 174 2.18 20.21 27.34
CA THR A 174 3.41 20.00 28.11
C THR A 174 4.43 21.10 27.84
N ILE A 175 4.62 21.49 26.60
CA ILE A 175 5.49 22.63 26.22
C ILE A 175 5.04 23.90 26.93
N LYS A 176 3.76 24.26 26.85
CA LYS A 176 3.22 25.45 27.54
C LYS A 176 3.43 25.42 29.06
N GLN A 177 3.32 24.23 29.67
CA GLN A 177 3.59 24.08 31.10
C GLN A 177 5.07 24.32 31.44
N TRP A 178 5.99 23.87 30.58
CA TRP A 178 7.41 24.11 30.75
C TRP A 178 7.77 25.58 30.51
N GLU A 179 7.19 26.21 29.48
CA GLU A 179 7.37 27.64 29.20
C GLU A 179 6.93 28.49 30.41
N SER A 180 5.75 28.19 30.99
CA SER A 180 5.31 28.88 32.22
C SER A 180 6.29 28.70 33.37
N LYS A 181 6.79 27.47 33.59
CA LYS A 181 7.77 27.21 34.65
C LYS A 181 9.08 27.93 34.43
N VAL A 182 9.51 28.09 33.19
CA VAL A 182 10.72 28.85 32.84
C VAL A 182 10.49 30.33 33.16
N SER A 183 9.36 30.90 32.69
CA SER A 183 8.99 32.30 32.98
C SER A 183 8.93 32.56 34.49
N ASP A 184 8.25 31.68 35.26
CA ASP A 184 8.15 31.81 36.73
C ASP A 184 9.52 31.79 37.39
N LYS A 185 10.49 31.08 36.82
CA LYS A 185 11.89 31.04 37.32
C LYS A 185 12.67 32.29 36.93
N GLU A 186 12.47 32.77 35.71
CA GLU A 186 13.11 34.01 35.23
C GLU A 186 12.64 35.23 36.05
N ASP A 187 11.35 35.25 36.40
CA ASP A 187 10.78 36.34 37.27
C ASP A 187 11.26 36.26 38.72
N TYR A 188 11.76 35.06 39.15
CA TYR A 188 12.25 34.87 40.53
C TYR A 188 13.70 35.32 40.72
N TYR A 189 14.51 35.35 39.65
CA TYR A 189 15.92 35.74 39.67
C TYR A 189 16.12 37.15 39.12
#